data_1838f2fa63722ac17377c0d758299f92
#
_entry.id   1838f2fa63722ac17377c0d758299f92
#
_cell.length_a   1.000
_cell.length_b   1.000
_cell.length_c   1.000
_cell.angle_alpha   90.00
_cell.angle_beta   90.00
_cell.angle_gamma   90.00
#
_symmetry.space_group_name_H-M   'P 1'
#
loop_
_entity.id
_entity.type
_entity.pdbx_description
1 polymer ?
#
loop_
_entity_poly.entity_id
_entity_poly.type
_entity_poly.pdbx_seq_one_letter_code
_entity_poly.pdbx_strand_id
1 'polypeptide(L)'
;MKERFLEFAKAEDGTEEIYLYGPIRKQSLLEKAWEMDEEGRTDAMTFAERLAAVESDRITVRINSNGGSVSEGLAIYNTLVSSEKEITTICDGFACSIASVIFCAGKNRIMQDASLLMIHNAWTEGGDGDANYFRKLAQDLDKVTLPSVKAYMSVSNLAEEDIKRLMDDETWIGADEAKEWGFATEICTQEAKQELQQAQLLHLVRKNNEMKKRIEELTKSQPQDAWKNFFN
;
A
#
# COMPACT_ATOMS: atom_id res chain seq x y z
N MET A 1 20.07 11.54 8.02
CA MET A 1 18.96 11.18 7.10
C MET A 1 17.72 11.12 7.96
N LYS A 2 16.73 12.00 7.74
CA LYS A 2 15.50 11.99 8.52
C LYS A 2 14.67 10.79 8.06
N GLU A 3 14.26 9.92 8.98
CA GLU A 3 13.39 8.79 8.69
C GLU A 3 11.99 9.30 8.36
N ARG A 4 11.53 9.12 7.13
CA ARG A 4 10.18 9.49 6.70
C ARG A 4 9.30 8.24 6.73
N PHE A 5 8.19 8.29 7.47
CA PHE A 5 7.29 7.16 7.68
C PHE A 5 6.01 7.24 6.81
N LEU A 6 5.63 8.43 6.38
CA LEU A 6 4.61 8.64 5.37
C LEU A 6 5.18 9.55 4.28
N GLU A 7 5.53 8.97 3.14
CA GLU A 7 6.09 9.69 1.99
C GLU A 7 5.19 9.51 0.77
N PHE A 8 5.09 10.56 -0.04
CA PHE A 8 4.41 10.55 -1.34
C PHE A 8 5.45 10.83 -2.40
N ALA A 9 5.58 9.92 -3.35
CA ALA A 9 6.52 10.02 -4.45
C ALA A 9 5.81 9.74 -5.77
N LYS A 10 6.29 10.33 -6.85
CA LYS A 10 5.78 10.07 -8.19
C LYS A 10 6.74 9.12 -8.90
N ALA A 11 6.22 7.98 -9.34
CA ALA A 11 6.96 7.02 -10.13
C ALA A 11 7.13 7.50 -11.59
N GLU A 12 8.11 6.96 -12.30
CA GLU A 12 8.40 7.33 -13.69
C GLU A 12 7.24 7.07 -14.67
N ASP A 13 6.37 6.11 -14.35
CA ASP A 13 5.19 5.75 -15.14
C ASP A 13 3.96 6.62 -14.86
N GLY A 14 4.10 7.63 -13.98
CA GLY A 14 3.03 8.53 -13.56
C GLY A 14 2.15 8.00 -12.42
N THR A 15 2.44 6.82 -11.87
CA THR A 15 1.81 6.30 -10.65
C THR A 15 2.31 7.10 -9.44
N GLU A 16 1.44 7.41 -8.49
CA GLU A 16 1.84 7.97 -7.19
C GLU A 16 2.08 6.85 -6.20
N GLU A 17 3.23 6.89 -5.53
CA GLU A 17 3.58 5.94 -4.47
C GLU A 17 3.40 6.59 -3.10
N ILE A 18 2.74 5.89 -2.19
CA ILE A 18 2.55 6.27 -0.79
C ILE A 18 3.30 5.24 0.05
N TYR A 19 4.29 5.68 0.80
CA TYR A 19 5.03 4.82 1.73
C TYR A 19 4.40 4.93 3.11
N LEU A 20 3.76 3.85 3.58
CA LEU A 20 3.20 3.70 4.91
C LEU A 20 4.16 2.84 5.73
N TYR A 21 5.20 3.50 6.26
CA TYR A 21 6.25 2.84 7.03
C TYR A 21 6.17 3.25 8.51
N GLY A 22 6.49 2.32 9.41
CA GLY A 22 6.46 2.57 10.85
C GLY A 22 5.06 2.54 11.48
N PRO A 23 4.84 3.15 12.66
CA PRO A 23 3.62 3.01 13.44
C PRO A 23 2.44 3.81 12.89
N ILE A 24 1.25 3.22 12.99
CA ILE A 24 -0.03 3.85 12.63
C ILE A 24 -0.66 4.40 13.90
N ARG A 25 -0.62 5.72 14.10
CA ARG A 25 -1.13 6.37 15.31
C ARG A 25 -1.23 7.88 15.18
N LYS A 26 -2.05 8.50 16.01
CA LYS A 26 -2.06 9.96 16.18
C LYS A 26 -0.80 10.46 16.90
N GLN A 27 -0.52 11.73 16.72
CA GLN A 27 0.48 12.45 17.50
C GLN A 27 0.07 12.45 18.97
N SER A 28 1.00 12.09 19.86
CA SER A 28 0.78 12.20 21.30
C SER A 28 0.75 13.66 21.74
N LEU A 29 0.18 13.92 22.92
CA LEU A 29 0.16 15.26 23.51
C LEU A 29 1.56 15.82 23.75
N LEU A 30 2.51 14.96 24.13
CA LEU A 30 3.91 15.34 24.33
C LEU A 30 4.59 15.73 23.01
N GLU A 31 4.40 14.95 21.96
CA GLU A 31 4.92 15.28 20.62
C GLU A 31 4.36 16.61 20.12
N LYS A 32 3.06 16.89 20.38
CA LYS A 32 2.45 18.19 20.07
C LYS A 32 3.06 19.33 20.89
N ALA A 33 3.24 19.12 22.18
CA ALA A 33 3.78 20.14 23.08
C ALA A 33 5.25 20.49 22.80
N TRP A 34 6.02 19.54 22.24
CA TRP A 34 7.42 19.75 21.90
C TRP A 34 7.64 20.10 20.42
N GLU A 35 6.54 20.38 19.69
CA GLU A 35 6.59 20.68 18.25
C GLU A 35 7.39 19.64 17.43
N MET A 36 7.35 18.38 17.91
CA MET A 36 8.06 17.31 17.21
C MET A 36 7.37 17.09 15.85
N ASP A 37 8.15 17.15 14.81
CA ASP A 37 7.72 17.00 13.42
C ASP A 37 6.82 15.76 13.22
N GLU A 38 6.00 15.76 12.17
CA GLU A 38 5.14 14.64 11.75
C GLU A 38 5.93 13.36 11.39
N GLU A 39 7.25 13.44 11.48
CA GLU A 39 8.19 12.38 11.18
C GLU A 39 8.05 11.24 12.21
N GLY A 40 7.78 10.05 11.72
CA GLY A 40 7.77 8.84 12.55
C GLY A 40 6.41 8.20 12.80
N ARG A 41 5.35 8.63 12.12
CA ARG A 41 4.01 8.04 12.26
C ARG A 41 3.14 8.28 11.05
N THR A 42 2.09 7.48 10.95
CA THR A 42 1.00 7.70 10.00
C THR A 42 -0.31 7.85 10.76
N ASP A 43 -1.01 8.98 10.59
CA ASP A 43 -2.37 9.19 11.08
C ASP A 43 -3.36 9.32 9.92
N ALA A 44 -4.63 9.01 10.19
CA ALA A 44 -5.66 8.91 9.17
C ALA A 44 -6.01 10.26 8.52
N MET A 45 -5.93 11.37 9.27
CA MET A 45 -6.27 12.69 8.74
C MET A 45 -5.22 13.15 7.73
N THR A 46 -3.95 13.10 8.12
CA THR A 46 -2.81 13.43 7.23
C THR A 46 -2.82 12.54 6.00
N PHE A 47 -3.11 11.23 6.18
CA PHE A 47 -3.22 10.31 5.06
C PHE A 47 -4.33 10.71 4.08
N ALA A 48 -5.53 10.99 4.59
CA ALA A 48 -6.69 11.36 3.76
C ALA A 48 -6.49 12.69 3.02
N GLU A 49 -5.94 13.71 3.68
CA GLU A 49 -5.63 15.01 3.06
C GLU A 49 -4.62 14.84 1.91
N ARG A 50 -3.56 14.06 2.14
CA ARG A 50 -2.55 13.81 1.10
C ARG A 50 -3.09 12.97 -0.04
N LEU A 51 -3.90 11.93 0.24
CA LEU A 51 -4.54 11.13 -0.79
C LEU A 51 -5.47 11.96 -1.67
N ALA A 52 -6.20 12.91 -1.07
CA ALA A 52 -7.08 13.81 -1.81
C ALA A 52 -6.30 14.77 -2.74
N ALA A 53 -5.06 15.10 -2.40
CA ALA A 53 -4.18 15.96 -3.20
C ALA A 53 -3.48 15.23 -4.37
N VAL A 54 -3.54 13.90 -4.41
CA VAL A 54 -2.96 13.09 -5.49
C VAL A 54 -3.76 13.25 -6.77
N GLU A 55 -3.11 13.64 -7.86
CA GLU A 55 -3.75 13.80 -9.17
C GLU A 55 -3.87 12.48 -9.96
N SER A 56 -2.98 11.52 -9.71
CA SER A 56 -2.95 10.24 -10.42
C SER A 56 -4.18 9.39 -10.11
N ASP A 57 -4.73 8.73 -11.13
CA ASP A 57 -5.80 7.73 -10.97
C ASP A 57 -5.26 6.37 -10.47
N ARG A 58 -3.94 6.17 -10.51
CA ARG A 58 -3.27 4.96 -10.04
C ARG A 58 -2.37 5.27 -8.86
N ILE A 59 -2.59 4.57 -7.76
CA ILE A 59 -1.86 4.76 -6.51
C ILE A 59 -1.31 3.42 -6.02
N THR A 60 -0.05 3.42 -5.67
CA THR A 60 0.61 2.30 -5.00
C THR A 60 0.88 2.64 -3.54
N VAL A 61 0.32 1.89 -2.61
CA VAL A 61 0.58 2.02 -1.17
C VAL A 61 1.58 0.95 -0.76
N ARG A 62 2.78 1.37 -0.44
CA ARG A 62 3.88 0.49 0.04
C ARG A 62 3.86 0.42 1.55
N ILE A 63 3.87 -0.77 2.10
CA ILE A 63 3.64 -1.01 3.53
C ILE A 63 4.84 -1.73 4.14
N ASN A 64 5.36 -1.14 5.22
CA ASN A 64 6.31 -1.77 6.13
C ASN A 64 6.02 -1.26 7.55
N SER A 65 5.08 -1.92 8.24
CA SER A 65 4.52 -1.43 9.50
C SER A 65 4.14 -2.58 10.42
N ASN A 66 4.44 -2.42 11.71
CA ASN A 66 3.96 -3.30 12.76
C ASN A 66 2.50 -3.01 13.18
N GLY A 67 1.83 -2.06 12.53
CA GLY A 67 0.48 -1.68 12.87
C GLY A 67 0.40 -0.55 13.89
N GLY A 68 -0.60 -0.60 14.78
CA GLY A 68 -0.83 0.42 15.81
C GLY A 68 -2.30 0.66 16.12
N SER A 69 -2.76 1.91 16.09
CA SER A 69 -4.13 2.28 16.43
C SER A 69 -5.15 1.71 15.44
N VAL A 70 -6.05 0.86 15.95
CA VAL A 70 -7.12 0.27 15.13
C VAL A 70 -8.00 1.35 14.51
N SER A 71 -8.34 2.41 15.24
CA SER A 71 -9.19 3.49 14.72
C SER A 71 -8.55 4.24 13.56
N GLU A 72 -7.24 4.52 13.64
CA GLU A 72 -6.51 5.18 12.57
C GLU A 72 -6.39 4.28 11.34
N GLY A 73 -6.01 3.01 11.54
CA GLY A 73 -5.87 2.09 10.42
C GLY A 73 -7.19 1.75 9.72
N LEU A 74 -8.30 1.62 10.46
CA LEU A 74 -9.62 1.45 9.85
C LEU A 74 -10.05 2.66 9.05
N ALA A 75 -9.73 3.88 9.51
CA ALA A 75 -10.01 5.08 8.75
C ALA A 75 -9.19 5.14 7.45
N ILE A 76 -7.91 4.79 7.50
CA ILE A 76 -7.05 4.68 6.30
C ILE A 76 -7.60 3.61 5.34
N TYR A 77 -7.92 2.42 5.85
CA TYR A 77 -8.52 1.34 5.06
C TYR A 77 -9.78 1.81 4.32
N ASN A 78 -10.73 2.42 5.04
CA ASN A 78 -11.97 2.89 4.47
C ASN A 78 -11.74 4.03 3.45
N THR A 79 -10.78 4.91 3.68
CA THR A 79 -10.39 5.97 2.73
C THR A 79 -9.89 5.37 1.42
N LEU A 80 -9.06 4.34 1.49
CA LEU A 80 -8.56 3.63 0.29
C LEU A 80 -9.69 2.89 -0.44
N VAL A 81 -10.52 2.12 0.28
CA VAL A 81 -11.62 1.34 -0.32
C VAL A 81 -12.68 2.23 -0.95
N SER A 82 -12.95 3.41 -0.38
CA SER A 82 -13.92 4.35 -0.92
C SER A 82 -13.37 5.25 -2.04
N SER A 83 -12.07 5.17 -2.31
CA SER A 83 -11.44 5.93 -3.39
C SER A 83 -11.88 5.42 -4.76
N GLU A 84 -12.13 6.34 -5.70
CA GLU A 84 -12.37 6.00 -7.11
C GLU A 84 -11.08 5.63 -7.86
N LYS A 85 -9.92 5.82 -7.22
CA LYS A 85 -8.61 5.54 -7.79
C LYS A 85 -8.29 4.04 -7.79
N GLU A 86 -7.45 3.59 -8.71
CA GLU A 86 -6.95 2.22 -8.74
C GLU A 86 -5.84 2.05 -7.69
N ILE A 87 -6.19 1.39 -6.58
CA ILE A 87 -5.29 1.18 -5.45
C ILE A 87 -4.57 -0.16 -5.59
N THR A 88 -3.26 -0.12 -5.60
CA THR A 88 -2.37 -1.28 -5.42
C THR A 88 -1.70 -1.18 -4.06
N THR A 89 -1.70 -2.25 -3.28
CA THR A 89 -0.95 -2.33 -2.01
C THR A 89 0.23 -3.28 -2.16
N ILE A 90 1.38 -2.91 -1.61
CA ILE A 90 2.60 -3.72 -1.66
C ILE A 90 3.12 -3.90 -0.23
N CYS A 91 3.27 -5.13 0.22
CA CYS A 91 3.97 -5.44 1.46
C CYS A 91 5.46 -5.57 1.17
N ASP A 92 6.26 -4.59 1.62
CA ASP A 92 7.70 -4.54 1.38
C ASP A 92 8.53 -5.33 2.41
N GLY A 93 8.04 -5.46 3.61
CA GLY A 93 8.64 -6.21 4.70
C GLY A 93 7.55 -6.78 5.58
N PHE A 94 7.01 -5.98 6.48
CA PHE A 94 5.94 -6.38 7.39
C PHE A 94 4.66 -5.57 7.12
N ALA A 95 3.53 -6.26 7.13
CA ALA A 95 2.22 -5.66 7.30
C ALA A 95 1.52 -6.38 8.45
N CYS A 96 1.73 -5.90 9.68
CA CYS A 96 1.25 -6.55 10.89
C CYS A 96 0.04 -5.83 11.48
N SER A 97 -0.83 -6.60 12.16
CA SER A 97 -1.96 -6.04 12.89
C SER A 97 -2.83 -5.17 11.96
N ILE A 98 -3.17 -3.93 12.36
CA ILE A 98 -4.00 -3.04 11.54
C ILE A 98 -3.35 -2.66 10.19
N ALA A 99 -2.04 -2.80 10.02
CA ALA A 99 -1.38 -2.61 8.73
C ALA A 99 -1.73 -3.72 7.73
N SER A 100 -1.99 -4.95 8.17
CA SER A 100 -2.48 -6.03 7.32
C SER A 100 -3.92 -5.79 6.84
N VAL A 101 -4.73 -5.10 7.65
CA VAL A 101 -6.06 -4.65 7.22
C VAL A 101 -5.93 -3.59 6.13
N ILE A 102 -5.02 -2.63 6.27
CA ILE A 102 -4.76 -1.62 5.23
C ILE A 102 -4.26 -2.29 3.94
N PHE A 103 -3.41 -3.32 4.05
CA PHE A 103 -2.97 -4.10 2.90
C PHE A 103 -4.16 -4.70 2.12
N CYS A 104 -5.21 -5.13 2.80
CA CYS A 104 -6.43 -5.66 2.17
C CYS A 104 -7.25 -4.61 1.39
N ALA A 105 -6.95 -3.31 1.51
CA ALA A 105 -7.67 -2.27 0.75
C ALA A 105 -7.31 -2.23 -0.73
N GLY A 106 -6.17 -2.80 -1.13
CA GLY A 106 -5.73 -2.84 -2.53
C GLY A 106 -6.59 -3.77 -3.39
N LYS A 107 -6.91 -3.33 -4.60
CA LYS A 107 -7.45 -4.21 -5.65
C LYS A 107 -6.38 -5.22 -6.09
N ASN A 108 -5.16 -4.73 -6.30
CA ASN A 108 -3.97 -5.55 -6.47
C ASN A 108 -3.20 -5.53 -5.14
N ARG A 109 -2.93 -6.69 -4.60
CA ARG A 109 -2.24 -6.86 -3.31
C ARG A 109 -0.99 -7.71 -3.53
N ILE A 110 0.15 -7.05 -3.53
CA ILE A 110 1.44 -7.66 -3.90
C ILE A 110 2.27 -7.87 -2.65
N MET A 111 2.80 -9.06 -2.46
CA MET A 111 3.80 -9.32 -1.43
C MET A 111 5.18 -9.47 -2.05
N GLN A 112 6.19 -8.86 -1.41
CA GLN A 112 7.56 -9.24 -1.70
C GLN A 112 7.79 -10.68 -1.21
N ASP A 113 8.61 -11.44 -1.90
CA ASP A 113 8.89 -12.85 -1.60
C ASP A 113 9.32 -13.09 -0.14
N ALA A 114 10.11 -12.18 0.43
CA ALA A 114 10.57 -12.21 1.81
C ALA A 114 9.76 -11.32 2.77
N SER A 115 8.47 -11.06 2.47
CA SER A 115 7.61 -10.25 3.32
C SER A 115 6.61 -11.12 4.09
N LEU A 116 6.07 -10.56 5.18
CA LEU A 116 5.14 -11.25 6.07
C LEU A 116 3.93 -10.37 6.39
N LEU A 117 2.75 -10.98 6.39
CA LEU A 117 1.59 -10.45 7.10
C LEU A 117 1.55 -11.04 8.52
N MET A 118 0.94 -10.33 9.46
CA MET A 118 0.57 -10.89 10.78
C MET A 118 -0.81 -10.38 11.15
N ILE A 119 -1.67 -11.32 11.49
CA ILE A 119 -3.06 -11.04 11.88
C ILE A 119 -3.32 -11.50 13.29
N HIS A 120 -4.01 -10.66 14.06
CA HIS A 120 -4.39 -10.95 15.42
C HIS A 120 -5.61 -10.13 15.84
N ASN A 121 -6.20 -10.45 16.99
CA ASN A 121 -7.30 -9.70 17.60
C ASN A 121 -6.85 -8.33 18.09
N ALA A 122 -7.79 -7.39 18.19
CA ALA A 122 -7.53 -6.13 18.86
C ALA A 122 -7.16 -6.36 20.33
N TRP A 123 -6.15 -5.65 20.79
CA TRP A 123 -5.67 -5.77 22.17
C TRP A 123 -5.44 -4.40 22.81
N THR A 124 -5.33 -4.37 24.12
CA THR A 124 -4.98 -3.22 24.92
C THR A 124 -4.14 -3.62 26.12
N GLU A 125 -3.32 -2.73 26.62
CA GLU A 125 -2.52 -2.99 27.81
C GLU A 125 -3.36 -3.20 29.09
N GLY A 126 -4.67 -3.06 29.00
CA GLY A 126 -5.56 -3.20 30.14
C GLY A 126 -5.54 -1.96 31.04
N GLY A 127 -5.92 -2.15 32.29
CA GLY A 127 -5.99 -1.11 33.31
C GLY A 127 -6.46 -1.71 34.62
N ASP A 128 -6.64 -0.89 35.63
CA ASP A 128 -7.22 -1.30 36.91
C ASP A 128 -8.74 -1.23 36.84
N GLY A 129 -9.41 -2.26 37.38
CA GLY A 129 -10.86 -2.30 37.38
C GLY A 129 -11.45 -3.49 38.15
N ASP A 130 -12.76 -3.47 38.33
CA ASP A 130 -13.49 -4.60 38.90
C ASP A 130 -13.85 -5.65 37.80
N ALA A 131 -14.50 -6.74 38.20
CA ALA A 131 -14.91 -7.80 37.30
C ALA A 131 -15.85 -7.32 36.16
N ASN A 132 -16.68 -6.28 36.41
CA ASN A 132 -17.56 -5.74 35.37
C ASN A 132 -16.79 -4.91 34.37
N TYR A 133 -15.78 -4.15 34.81
CA TYR A 133 -14.88 -3.42 33.94
C TYR A 133 -14.18 -4.39 32.97
N PHE A 134 -13.57 -5.48 33.44
CA PHE A 134 -12.87 -6.43 32.60
C PHE A 134 -13.80 -7.19 31.61
N ARG A 135 -15.02 -7.56 32.09
CA ARG A 135 -16.00 -8.17 31.15
C ARG A 135 -16.43 -7.20 30.06
N LYS A 136 -16.64 -5.93 30.42
CA LYS A 136 -16.99 -4.89 29.45
C LYS A 136 -15.85 -4.65 28.47
N LEU A 137 -14.61 -4.57 28.95
CA LEU A 137 -13.41 -4.40 28.13
C LEU A 137 -13.25 -5.55 27.12
N ALA A 138 -13.42 -6.79 27.55
CA ALA A 138 -13.39 -7.96 26.67
C ALA A 138 -14.45 -7.86 25.55
N GLN A 139 -15.71 -7.52 25.90
CA GLN A 139 -16.78 -7.34 24.92
C GLN A 139 -16.50 -6.20 23.93
N ASP A 140 -15.82 -5.15 24.35
CA ASP A 140 -15.45 -4.03 23.49
C ASP A 140 -14.32 -4.43 22.52
N LEU A 141 -13.33 -5.18 23.00
CA LEU A 141 -12.26 -5.74 22.15
C LEU A 141 -12.81 -6.69 21.10
N ASP A 142 -13.76 -7.57 21.45
CA ASP A 142 -14.47 -8.42 20.50
C ASP A 142 -15.10 -7.58 19.38
N LYS A 143 -15.81 -6.49 19.75
CA LYS A 143 -16.43 -5.60 18.76
C LYS A 143 -15.43 -4.84 17.90
N VAL A 144 -14.32 -4.39 18.49
CA VAL A 144 -13.26 -3.67 17.78
C VAL A 144 -12.51 -4.58 16.80
N THR A 145 -12.48 -5.88 17.07
CA THR A 145 -11.89 -6.90 16.19
C THR A 145 -12.73 -7.15 14.92
N LEU A 146 -14.05 -7.11 14.99
CA LEU A 146 -14.94 -7.47 13.89
C LEU A 146 -14.68 -6.75 12.55
N PRO A 147 -14.36 -5.44 12.51
CA PRO A 147 -14.02 -4.77 11.24
C PRO A 147 -12.81 -5.39 10.54
N SER A 148 -11.79 -5.82 11.29
CA SER A 148 -10.61 -6.50 10.73
C SER A 148 -10.98 -7.85 10.12
N VAL A 149 -11.83 -8.65 10.81
CA VAL A 149 -12.37 -9.91 10.26
C VAL A 149 -13.08 -9.65 8.92
N LYS A 150 -13.93 -8.61 8.85
CA LYS A 150 -14.65 -8.25 7.61
C LYS A 150 -13.69 -7.86 6.48
N ALA A 151 -12.65 -7.11 6.79
CA ALA A 151 -11.65 -6.74 5.80
C ALA A 151 -10.93 -7.97 5.23
N TYR A 152 -10.54 -8.91 6.10
CA TYR A 152 -9.90 -10.16 5.67
C TYR A 152 -10.85 -11.03 4.84
N MET A 153 -12.11 -11.18 5.27
CA MET A 153 -13.12 -11.91 4.50
C MET A 153 -13.39 -11.31 3.12
N SER A 154 -13.22 -10.00 2.96
CA SER A 154 -13.48 -9.35 1.66
C SER A 154 -12.48 -9.72 0.57
N VAL A 155 -11.32 -10.25 0.95
CA VAL A 155 -10.21 -10.53 0.01
C VAL A 155 -9.77 -11.99 0.04
N SER A 156 -9.94 -12.70 1.17
CA SER A 156 -9.51 -14.10 1.31
C SER A 156 -10.59 -15.09 0.85
N ASN A 157 -10.16 -16.33 0.59
CA ASN A 157 -11.04 -17.47 0.29
C ASN A 157 -11.34 -18.34 1.52
N LEU A 158 -10.91 -17.88 2.72
CA LEU A 158 -11.10 -18.59 3.99
C LEU A 158 -12.50 -18.34 4.56
N ALA A 159 -13.01 -19.31 5.33
CA ALA A 159 -14.22 -19.12 6.12
C ALA A 159 -13.97 -18.17 7.30
N GLU A 160 -15.03 -17.52 7.81
CA GLU A 160 -14.91 -16.59 8.95
C GLU A 160 -14.31 -17.26 10.18
N GLU A 161 -14.66 -18.51 10.45
CA GLU A 161 -14.15 -19.30 11.57
C GLU A 161 -12.65 -19.55 11.45
N ASP A 162 -12.15 -19.79 10.22
CA ASP A 162 -10.71 -19.98 9.98
C ASP A 162 -9.94 -18.69 10.19
N ILE A 163 -10.47 -17.54 9.69
CA ILE A 163 -9.88 -16.22 9.92
C ILE A 163 -9.80 -15.93 11.42
N LYS A 164 -10.90 -16.15 12.17
CA LYS A 164 -10.92 -15.94 13.62
C LYS A 164 -9.89 -16.80 14.34
N ARG A 165 -9.78 -18.09 13.97
CA ARG A 165 -8.76 -18.99 14.54
C ARG A 165 -7.34 -18.48 14.26
N LEU A 166 -7.05 -18.06 13.02
CA LEU A 166 -5.75 -17.49 12.67
C LEU A 166 -5.45 -16.21 13.46
N MET A 167 -6.47 -15.40 13.75
CA MET A 167 -6.32 -14.20 14.57
C MET A 167 -6.13 -14.55 16.05
N ASP A 168 -6.81 -15.55 16.59
CA ASP A 168 -6.64 -16.06 17.96
C ASP A 168 -5.23 -16.60 18.18
N ASP A 169 -4.63 -17.21 17.15
CA ASP A 169 -3.30 -17.80 17.17
C ASP A 169 -2.18 -16.78 16.83
N GLU A 170 -2.51 -15.49 16.64
CA GLU A 170 -1.55 -14.43 16.22
C GLU A 170 -0.68 -14.86 15.04
N THR A 171 -1.33 -15.24 13.93
CA THR A 171 -0.67 -15.96 12.84
C THR A 171 0.18 -15.05 11.96
N TRP A 172 1.41 -15.47 11.72
CA TRP A 172 2.29 -14.95 10.69
C TRP A 172 2.05 -15.70 9.38
N ILE A 173 1.87 -14.95 8.29
CA ILE A 173 1.48 -15.47 6.98
C ILE A 173 2.56 -15.07 5.97
N GLY A 174 3.23 -16.05 5.38
CA GLY A 174 4.22 -15.85 4.33
C GLY A 174 3.57 -15.50 2.98
N ALA A 175 4.39 -15.08 2.01
CA ALA A 175 3.89 -14.66 0.70
C ALA A 175 3.12 -15.77 -0.03
N ASP A 176 3.60 -17.01 0.02
CA ASP A 176 2.94 -18.17 -0.62
C ASP A 176 1.60 -18.48 0.01
N GLU A 177 1.53 -18.54 1.34
CA GLU A 177 0.29 -18.77 2.09
C GLU A 177 -0.71 -17.62 1.86
N ALA A 178 -0.23 -16.38 1.87
CA ALA A 178 -1.06 -15.21 1.61
C ALA A 178 -1.68 -15.27 0.21
N LYS A 179 -0.96 -15.74 -0.78
CA LYS A 179 -1.47 -15.93 -2.14
C LYS A 179 -2.44 -17.09 -2.23
N GLU A 180 -2.14 -18.23 -1.61
CA GLU A 180 -3.00 -19.39 -1.55
C GLU A 180 -4.35 -19.07 -0.88
N TRP A 181 -4.31 -18.32 0.23
CA TRP A 181 -5.50 -17.94 0.98
C TRP A 181 -6.22 -16.70 0.42
N GLY A 182 -5.67 -16.06 -0.63
CA GLY A 182 -6.30 -14.92 -1.31
C GLY A 182 -6.01 -13.56 -0.69
N PHE A 183 -5.24 -13.47 0.41
CA PHE A 183 -4.79 -12.19 0.96
C PHE A 183 -3.96 -11.41 -0.05
N ALA A 184 -3.01 -12.08 -0.72
CA ALA A 184 -2.24 -11.51 -1.82
C ALA A 184 -2.81 -11.95 -3.18
N THR A 185 -2.76 -11.05 -4.16
CA THR A 185 -3.08 -11.36 -5.56
C THR A 185 -1.83 -11.78 -6.34
N GLU A 186 -0.65 -11.33 -5.87
CA GLU A 186 0.62 -11.55 -6.57
C GLU A 186 1.80 -11.60 -5.59
N ILE A 187 2.84 -12.34 -5.95
CA ILE A 187 4.13 -12.36 -5.25
C ILE A 187 5.19 -11.76 -6.18
N CYS A 188 5.91 -10.77 -5.69
CA CYS A 188 7.01 -10.15 -6.42
C CYS A 188 8.32 -10.90 -6.15
N THR A 189 8.62 -11.90 -6.97
CA THR A 189 9.89 -12.64 -6.93
C THR A 189 10.99 -11.89 -7.70
N GLN A 190 12.26 -12.26 -7.47
CA GLN A 190 13.37 -11.69 -8.27
C GLN A 190 13.26 -12.06 -9.75
N GLU A 191 12.74 -13.24 -10.06
CA GLU A 191 12.50 -13.69 -11.42
C GLU A 191 11.43 -12.83 -12.10
N ALA A 192 10.30 -12.59 -11.44
CA ALA A 192 9.25 -11.71 -11.94
C ALA A 192 9.74 -10.26 -12.18
N LYS A 193 10.62 -9.74 -11.30
CA LYS A 193 11.26 -8.44 -11.50
C LYS A 193 12.15 -8.42 -12.74
N GLN A 194 12.94 -9.45 -12.96
CA GLN A 194 13.79 -9.56 -14.14
C GLN A 194 12.99 -9.69 -15.43
N GLU A 195 11.92 -10.48 -15.42
CA GLU A 195 11.01 -10.61 -16.56
C GLU A 195 10.33 -9.28 -16.90
N LEU A 196 9.86 -8.55 -15.88
CA LEU A 196 9.25 -7.22 -16.07
C LEU A 196 10.26 -6.22 -16.65
N GLN A 197 11.48 -6.16 -16.10
CA GLN A 197 12.54 -5.30 -16.61
C GLN A 197 12.90 -5.64 -18.06
N GLN A 198 12.97 -6.92 -18.39
CA GLN A 198 13.24 -7.39 -19.74
C GLN A 198 12.12 -7.02 -20.72
N ALA A 199 10.85 -7.16 -20.30
CA ALA A 199 9.69 -6.74 -21.08
C ALA A 199 9.65 -5.23 -21.30
N GLN A 200 9.97 -4.42 -20.29
CA GLN A 200 10.09 -2.97 -20.39
C GLN A 200 11.19 -2.55 -21.36
N LEU A 201 12.37 -3.18 -21.27
CA LEU A 201 13.47 -2.92 -22.17
C LEU A 201 13.10 -3.24 -23.63
N LEU A 202 12.44 -4.37 -23.86
CA LEU A 202 11.96 -4.75 -25.21
C LEU A 202 10.92 -3.75 -25.74
N HIS A 203 10.02 -3.25 -24.89
CA HIS A 203 9.05 -2.22 -25.25
C HIS A 203 9.74 -0.91 -25.67
N LEU A 204 10.72 -0.46 -24.88
CA LEU A 204 11.50 0.74 -25.18
C LEU A 204 12.29 0.60 -26.51
N VAL A 205 12.88 -0.56 -26.76
CA VAL A 205 13.58 -0.84 -28.02
C VAL A 205 12.62 -0.78 -29.21
N ARG A 206 11.42 -1.38 -29.10
CA ARG A 206 10.39 -1.31 -30.16
C ARG A 206 9.97 0.14 -30.43
N LYS A 207 9.65 0.90 -29.40
CA LYS A 207 9.25 2.31 -29.49
C LYS A 207 10.36 3.17 -30.12
N ASN A 208 11.61 2.92 -29.76
CA ASN A 208 12.76 3.63 -30.34
C ASN A 208 12.93 3.30 -31.85
N ASN A 209 12.73 2.04 -32.25
CA ASN A 209 12.77 1.63 -33.65
C ASN A 209 11.63 2.23 -34.46
N GLU A 210 10.43 2.33 -33.91
CA GLU A 210 9.29 3.00 -34.54
C GLU A 210 9.55 4.50 -34.72
N MET A 211 10.11 5.17 -33.71
CA MET A 211 10.49 6.58 -33.82
C MET A 211 11.57 6.81 -34.87
N LYS A 212 12.58 5.93 -34.94
CA LYS A 212 13.62 6.01 -35.99
C LYS A 212 13.01 5.90 -37.39
N LYS A 213 12.13 4.93 -37.64
CA LYS A 213 11.42 4.80 -38.93
C LYS A 213 10.63 6.07 -39.26
N ARG A 214 9.93 6.64 -38.30
CA ARG A 214 9.12 7.85 -38.47
C ARG A 214 10.00 9.07 -38.83
N ILE A 215 11.17 9.19 -38.21
CA ILE A 215 12.15 10.24 -38.51
C ILE A 215 12.69 10.04 -39.92
N GLU A 216 13.02 8.82 -40.35
CA GLU A 216 13.48 8.52 -41.72
C GLU A 216 12.42 8.84 -42.78
N GLU A 217 11.14 8.54 -42.51
CA GLU A 217 10.02 8.89 -43.40
C GLU A 217 9.83 10.41 -43.50
N LEU A 218 9.89 11.14 -42.40
CA LEU A 218 9.78 12.60 -42.36
C LEU A 218 10.97 13.28 -43.05
N THR A 219 12.19 12.74 -42.93
CA THR A 219 13.38 13.28 -43.62
C THR A 219 13.37 12.99 -45.12
N LYS A 220 12.79 11.88 -45.55
CA LYS A 220 12.60 11.57 -46.98
C LYS A 220 11.50 12.40 -47.65
N SER A 221 10.53 12.86 -46.90
CA SER A 221 9.40 13.67 -47.40
C SER A 221 9.72 15.17 -47.53
N GLN A 222 10.88 15.64 -47.07
CA GLN A 222 11.29 17.04 -47.29
C GLN A 222 11.93 17.17 -48.68
N PRO A 223 11.41 18.05 -49.57
CA PRO A 223 12.04 18.29 -50.87
C PRO A 223 13.43 18.89 -50.65
N GLN A 224 14.47 18.26 -51.22
CA GLN A 224 15.85 18.77 -51.14
C GLN A 224 16.05 20.18 -51.75
N ASP A 225 15.03 20.75 -52.36
CA ASP A 225 15.08 22.04 -53.04
C ASP A 225 14.40 23.20 -52.28
N ALA A 226 13.82 22.96 -51.11
CA ALA A 226 13.12 24.02 -50.37
C ALA A 226 14.04 25.16 -49.91
N TRP A 227 15.33 24.93 -49.78
CA TRP A 227 16.31 25.92 -49.34
C TRP A 227 16.95 26.72 -50.51
N LYS A 228 16.86 26.28 -51.74
CA LYS A 228 17.44 26.95 -52.90
C LYS A 228 16.68 28.19 -53.34
N ASN A 229 15.39 28.30 -52.98
CA ASN A 229 14.53 29.41 -53.35
C ASN A 229 14.51 30.58 -52.35
N PHE A 230 15.28 30.47 -51.26
CA PHE A 230 15.35 31.54 -50.24
C PHE A 230 16.57 32.47 -50.39
N PHE A 231 17.47 32.18 -51.32
CA PHE A 231 18.69 32.95 -51.52
C PHE A 231 18.86 33.50 -52.98
N ASN A 232 17.76 33.60 -53.73
CA ASN A 232 17.74 34.33 -55.02
C ASN A 232 16.84 35.53 -54.93
#